data_39a19e1e659db9a953954598f20e31bd
#
_entry.id   39a19e1e659db9a953954598f20e31bd
#
_cell.length_a   1.000
_cell.length_b   1.000
_cell.length_c   1.000
_cell.angle_alpha   90.00
_cell.angle_beta   90.00
_cell.angle_gamma   90.00
#
_symmetry.space_group_name_H-M   'P 1'
#
loop_
_entity.id
_entity.type
_entity.pdbx_description
1 polymer ?
#
loop_
_entity_poly.entity_id
_entity_poly.type
_entity_poly.pdbx_seq_one_letter_code
_entity_poly.pdbx_strand_id
1 'polypeptide(L)'
;MGTVIRIRTKFVVVVAIVMTALLALLSPVTQIVVKLTATALYMGGTGSPLSTPPQSQSFISTYIDRAYNRYVSPSGLCSGGSAGCTPVAVYGPEQLWPVTGLFDMRFDVSRAQGVQNLDNCLRGNVCTRTLQPFTNGSTGQGTLSDSVFTVFGYSQSSAVASTEKANLITNPLADVVNFVMLANPNRPNGGILARFAGLS
;
A
#
# COMPACT_ATOMS: atom_id res chain seq x y z
N MET A 1 58.31 33.10 -39.45
CA MET A 1 57.92 31.70 -39.16
C MET A 1 57.14 31.53 -37.83
N GLY A 2 57.15 32.49 -36.92
CA GLY A 2 56.48 32.38 -35.59
C GLY A 2 54.96 32.60 -35.54
N THR A 3 54.37 33.32 -36.49
CA THR A 3 52.94 33.72 -36.45
C THR A 3 51.98 32.59 -36.82
N VAL A 4 52.34 31.72 -37.74
CA VAL A 4 51.51 30.59 -38.20
C VAL A 4 51.40 29.50 -37.13
N ILE A 5 52.45 29.30 -36.37
CA ILE A 5 52.45 28.29 -35.28
C ILE A 5 51.50 28.71 -34.13
N ARG A 6 51.51 30.00 -33.77
CA ARG A 6 50.62 30.55 -32.74
C ARG A 6 49.12 30.45 -33.05
N ILE A 7 48.76 30.60 -34.34
CA ILE A 7 47.35 30.51 -34.80
C ILE A 7 46.89 29.04 -34.74
N ARG A 8 47.73 28.09 -35.17
CA ARG A 8 47.40 26.66 -35.10
C ARG A 8 47.20 26.16 -33.64
N THR A 9 48.03 26.61 -32.72
CA THR A 9 47.93 26.22 -31.32
C THR A 9 46.64 26.76 -30.67
N LYS A 10 46.27 28.03 -30.95
CA LYS A 10 45.01 28.60 -30.45
C LYS A 10 43.79 27.90 -31.02
N PHE A 11 43.79 27.50 -32.28
CA PHE A 11 42.71 26.79 -32.94
C PHE A 11 42.53 25.39 -32.34
N VAL A 12 43.61 24.66 -32.10
CA VAL A 12 43.58 23.31 -31.44
C VAL A 12 43.02 23.40 -30.01
N VAL A 13 43.39 24.43 -29.23
CA VAL A 13 42.90 24.61 -27.88
C VAL A 13 41.41 24.94 -27.88
N VAL A 14 40.93 25.80 -28.78
CA VAL A 14 39.48 26.11 -28.86
C VAL A 14 38.68 24.90 -29.31
N VAL A 15 39.13 24.12 -30.27
CA VAL A 15 38.47 22.87 -30.69
C VAL A 15 38.42 21.86 -29.55
N ALA A 16 39.51 21.70 -28.77
CA ALA A 16 39.55 20.81 -27.62
C ALA A 16 38.53 21.24 -26.52
N ILE A 17 38.41 22.53 -26.22
CA ILE A 17 37.44 23.06 -25.25
C ILE A 17 36.01 22.84 -25.72
N VAL A 18 35.73 23.07 -26.99
CA VAL A 18 34.38 22.85 -27.57
C VAL A 18 34.03 21.37 -27.53
N MET A 19 34.94 20.48 -27.87
CA MET A 19 34.70 19.03 -27.82
C MET A 19 34.49 18.52 -26.40
N THR A 20 35.22 19.03 -25.41
CA THR A 20 34.99 18.64 -24.00
C THR A 20 33.67 19.19 -23.48
N ALA A 21 33.23 20.38 -23.87
CA ALA A 21 31.92 20.93 -23.53
C ALA A 21 30.76 20.13 -24.18
N LEU A 22 30.92 19.70 -25.45
CA LEU A 22 29.94 18.85 -26.13
C LEU A 22 29.84 17.46 -25.49
N LEU A 23 30.97 16.87 -25.10
CA LEU A 23 30.99 15.57 -24.40
C LEU A 23 30.33 15.66 -23.02
N ALA A 24 30.47 16.78 -22.31
CA ALA A 24 29.79 17.02 -21.04
C ALA A 24 28.25 17.14 -21.20
N LEU A 25 27.80 17.72 -22.34
CA LEU A 25 26.37 17.82 -22.67
C LEU A 25 25.75 16.48 -23.11
N LEU A 26 26.59 15.55 -23.59
CA LEU A 26 26.17 14.19 -23.98
C LEU A 26 26.27 13.19 -22.83
N SER A 27 26.66 13.61 -21.62
CA SER A 27 26.62 12.74 -20.44
C SER A 27 25.18 12.27 -20.25
N PRO A 28 24.90 10.96 -20.28
CA PRO A 28 23.56 10.47 -19.99
C PRO A 28 23.22 10.94 -18.58
N VAL A 29 22.19 11.77 -18.49
CA VAL A 29 21.54 12.05 -17.21
C VAL A 29 21.03 10.68 -16.76
N THR A 30 21.77 10.02 -15.91
CA THR A 30 21.28 8.83 -15.20
C THR A 30 20.10 9.31 -14.39
N GLN A 31 18.92 9.18 -14.97
CA GLN A 31 17.69 9.33 -14.22
C GLN A 31 17.75 8.24 -13.16
N ILE A 32 18.01 8.65 -11.93
CA ILE A 32 17.76 7.80 -10.77
C ILE A 32 16.24 7.62 -10.76
N VAL A 33 15.79 6.55 -11.41
CA VAL A 33 14.41 6.09 -11.24
C VAL A 33 14.35 5.62 -9.79
N VAL A 34 13.92 6.50 -8.89
CA VAL A 34 13.54 6.12 -7.56
C VAL A 34 12.34 5.20 -7.76
N LYS A 35 12.56 3.90 -7.70
CA LYS A 35 11.49 2.93 -7.68
C LYS A 35 10.77 3.16 -6.35
N LEU A 36 9.67 3.90 -6.39
CA LEU A 36 8.76 4.01 -5.26
C LEU A 36 8.32 2.59 -4.93
N THR A 37 8.75 2.09 -3.80
CA THR A 37 8.24 0.84 -3.27
C THR A 37 6.79 1.07 -2.93
N ALA A 38 5.93 0.17 -3.37
CA ALA A 38 4.50 0.23 -3.12
C ALA A 38 4.10 -0.99 -2.32
N THR A 39 3.23 -0.81 -1.36
CA THR A 39 2.70 -1.89 -0.52
C THR A 39 1.20 -2.03 -0.71
N ALA A 40 0.74 -3.26 -0.92
CA ALA A 40 -0.67 -3.60 -0.92
C ALA A 40 -1.06 -4.19 0.44
N LEU A 41 -1.92 -3.48 1.16
CA LEU A 41 -2.41 -3.85 2.48
C LEU A 41 -3.74 -4.59 2.33
N TYR A 42 -3.78 -5.85 2.74
CA TYR A 42 -4.98 -6.70 2.66
C TYR A 42 -5.57 -6.91 4.03
N MET A 43 -6.87 -6.76 4.15
CA MET A 43 -7.63 -7.03 5.36
C MET A 43 -8.75 -8.03 5.06
N GLY A 44 -9.06 -8.88 6.03
CA GLY A 44 -10.08 -9.92 5.90
C GLY A 44 -11.51 -9.43 6.08
N GLY A 45 -12.45 -10.35 5.98
CA GLY A 45 -13.86 -10.10 6.32
C GLY A 45 -14.25 -10.70 7.66
N THR A 46 -15.51 -10.51 8.07
CA THR A 46 -16.06 -11.04 9.32
C THR A 46 -15.74 -12.53 9.50
N GLY A 47 -15.15 -12.88 10.63
CA GLY A 47 -14.72 -14.24 10.98
C GLY A 47 -13.46 -14.72 10.29
N SER A 48 -12.79 -13.86 9.50
CA SER A 48 -11.63 -14.25 8.71
C SER A 48 -10.47 -13.24 8.87
N PRO A 49 -9.93 -13.05 10.07
CA PRO A 49 -8.77 -12.19 10.26
C PRO A 49 -7.56 -12.74 9.48
N LEU A 50 -6.78 -11.85 8.85
CA LEU A 50 -5.59 -12.27 8.10
C LEU A 50 -4.36 -12.32 9.04
N SER A 51 -4.41 -13.22 10.00
CA SER A 51 -3.33 -13.45 10.99
C SER A 51 -3.05 -14.93 11.19
N THR A 52 -1.83 -15.25 11.54
CA THR A 52 -1.38 -16.60 11.87
C THR A 52 -0.84 -16.66 13.30
N PRO A 53 -1.51 -17.35 14.24
CA PRO A 53 -2.88 -17.88 14.17
C PRO A 53 -3.93 -16.77 14.09
N PRO A 54 -5.23 -17.04 13.90
CA PRO A 54 -5.84 -18.37 13.82
C PRO A 54 -5.83 -18.95 12.41
N GLN A 55 -5.54 -18.15 11.35
CA GLN A 55 -5.57 -18.65 9.98
C GLN A 55 -4.30 -19.40 9.60
N SER A 56 -4.44 -20.33 8.64
CA SER A 56 -3.28 -20.98 8.06
C SER A 56 -2.57 -20.09 7.03
N GLN A 57 -1.30 -20.36 6.80
CA GLN A 57 -0.51 -19.75 5.72
C GLN A 57 -1.21 -19.87 4.35
N SER A 58 -1.72 -21.06 4.03
CA SER A 58 -2.38 -21.31 2.75
C SER A 58 -3.68 -20.52 2.60
N PHE A 59 -4.42 -20.30 3.69
CA PHE A 59 -5.60 -19.44 3.67
C PHE A 59 -5.24 -18.00 3.32
N ILE A 60 -4.26 -17.42 4.01
CA ILE A 60 -3.85 -16.02 3.80
C ILE A 60 -3.29 -15.83 2.39
N SER A 61 -2.40 -16.73 1.92
CA SER A 61 -1.86 -16.68 0.56
C SER A 61 -2.97 -16.75 -0.49
N THR A 62 -3.86 -17.72 -0.37
CA THR A 62 -4.97 -17.90 -1.33
C THR A 62 -5.92 -16.70 -1.33
N TYR A 63 -6.20 -16.15 -0.16
CA TYR A 63 -7.03 -14.95 -0.04
C TYR A 63 -6.41 -13.76 -0.78
N ILE A 64 -5.14 -13.49 -0.51
CA ILE A 64 -4.40 -12.38 -1.12
C ILE A 64 -4.27 -12.57 -2.63
N ASP A 65 -3.92 -13.76 -3.10
CA ASP A 65 -3.84 -14.07 -4.54
C ASP A 65 -5.16 -13.82 -5.26
N ARG A 66 -6.27 -14.23 -4.66
CA ARG A 66 -7.61 -13.99 -5.23
C ARG A 66 -7.98 -12.50 -5.20
N ALA A 67 -7.71 -11.81 -4.10
CA ALA A 67 -7.97 -10.38 -3.97
C ALA A 67 -7.14 -9.57 -4.97
N TYR A 68 -5.85 -9.91 -5.09
CA TYR A 68 -4.96 -9.29 -6.05
C TYR A 68 -5.44 -9.48 -7.48
N ASN A 69 -5.58 -10.73 -7.92
CA ASN A 69 -5.87 -11.04 -9.32
C ASN A 69 -7.26 -10.57 -9.78
N ARG A 70 -8.24 -10.55 -8.87
CA ARG A 70 -9.62 -10.22 -9.24
C ARG A 70 -9.98 -8.75 -9.07
N TYR A 71 -9.29 -8.03 -8.19
CA TYR A 71 -9.72 -6.69 -7.79
C TYR A 71 -8.60 -5.65 -7.80
N VAL A 72 -7.44 -5.95 -7.22
CA VAL A 72 -6.34 -4.97 -7.10
C VAL A 72 -5.64 -4.79 -8.45
N SER A 73 -5.21 -5.86 -9.09
CA SER A 73 -4.55 -5.80 -10.40
C SER A 73 -5.44 -5.20 -11.49
N PRO A 74 -6.73 -5.59 -11.64
CA PRO A 74 -7.62 -4.97 -12.63
C PRO A 74 -7.94 -3.49 -12.38
N SER A 75 -7.76 -2.98 -11.16
CA SER A 75 -7.95 -1.57 -10.86
C SER A 75 -6.81 -0.69 -11.40
N GLY A 76 -5.77 -1.27 -11.97
CA GLY A 76 -4.55 -0.57 -12.42
C GLY A 76 -3.60 -0.19 -11.28
N LEU A 77 -4.01 -0.38 -10.04
CA LEU A 77 -3.17 -0.20 -8.86
C LEU A 77 -2.26 -1.44 -8.73
N CYS A 78 -1.00 -1.24 -8.37
CA CYS A 78 -0.02 -2.34 -8.31
C CYS A 78 0.20 -3.04 -9.67
N SER A 79 0.05 -2.34 -10.78
CA SER A 79 0.30 -2.89 -12.11
C SER A 79 1.78 -3.26 -12.27
N GLY A 80 2.06 -4.52 -12.57
CA GLY A 80 3.42 -5.07 -12.68
C GLY A 80 3.57 -6.46 -12.03
N GLY A 81 2.46 -7.10 -11.70
CA GLY A 81 2.44 -8.39 -11.00
C GLY A 81 2.86 -8.26 -9.54
N SER A 82 3.26 -9.35 -8.93
CA SER A 82 3.82 -9.35 -7.56
C SER A 82 5.11 -8.49 -7.42
N ALA A 83 5.66 -8.01 -8.55
CA ALA A 83 6.74 -7.03 -8.57
C ALA A 83 6.26 -5.58 -8.45
N GLY A 84 4.96 -5.31 -8.54
CA GLY A 84 4.39 -3.96 -8.47
C GLY A 84 4.11 -3.46 -7.05
N CYS A 85 3.64 -4.33 -6.17
CA CYS A 85 3.39 -4.02 -4.76
C CYS A 85 3.80 -5.20 -3.87
N THR A 86 4.41 -4.90 -2.74
CA THR A 86 4.65 -5.92 -1.70
C THR A 86 3.34 -6.22 -0.97
N PRO A 87 2.83 -7.46 -0.97
CA PRO A 87 1.61 -7.77 -0.24
C PRO A 87 1.86 -7.92 1.26
N VAL A 88 1.02 -7.28 2.05
CA VAL A 88 1.03 -7.33 3.51
C VAL A 88 -0.38 -7.60 4.00
N ALA A 89 -0.56 -8.62 4.82
CA ALA A 89 -1.81 -8.85 5.53
C ALA A 89 -1.84 -7.98 6.80
N VAL A 90 -2.80 -7.06 6.88
CA VAL A 90 -3.00 -6.21 8.05
C VAL A 90 -4.05 -6.86 8.95
N TYR A 91 -3.72 -6.98 10.24
CA TYR A 91 -4.61 -7.54 11.22
C TYR A 91 -5.80 -6.61 11.49
N GLY A 92 -6.99 -7.18 11.41
CA GLY A 92 -8.21 -6.69 12.01
C GLY A 92 -8.82 -7.83 12.83
N PRO A 93 -9.49 -7.58 13.95
CA PRO A 93 -10.14 -8.65 14.71
C PRO A 93 -11.19 -9.41 13.91
N GLU A 94 -11.87 -8.71 13.01
CA GLU A 94 -12.91 -9.23 12.10
C GLU A 94 -14.03 -9.98 12.84
N GLN A 95 -14.31 -9.53 14.09
CA GLN A 95 -15.30 -10.10 14.98
C GLN A 95 -16.64 -9.35 14.87
N LEU A 96 -17.72 -10.09 15.03
CA LEU A 96 -19.09 -9.60 15.04
C LEU A 96 -19.93 -10.43 16.00
N TRP A 97 -19.97 -10.03 17.26
CA TRP A 97 -20.87 -10.65 18.23
C TRP A 97 -22.35 -10.51 17.80
N PRO A 98 -23.18 -11.55 17.93
CA PRO A 98 -22.85 -12.94 18.35
C PRO A 98 -22.54 -13.86 17.17
N VAL A 99 -22.37 -13.32 15.94
CA VAL A 99 -22.26 -14.08 14.69
C VAL A 99 -20.97 -14.89 14.61
N THR A 100 -19.87 -14.30 15.04
CA THR A 100 -18.56 -14.96 15.04
C THR A 100 -18.28 -15.75 16.30
N GLY A 101 -18.92 -15.37 17.40
CA GLY A 101 -18.82 -16.08 18.68
C GLY A 101 -19.53 -15.34 19.80
N LEU A 102 -19.94 -16.09 20.84
CA LEU A 102 -20.69 -15.51 21.98
C LEU A 102 -19.82 -14.62 22.89
N PHE A 103 -18.50 -14.75 22.80
CA PHE A 103 -17.54 -13.95 23.58
C PHE A 103 -16.74 -12.99 22.71
N ASP A 104 -17.10 -12.86 21.43
CA ASP A 104 -16.42 -12.00 20.50
C ASP A 104 -16.79 -10.51 20.71
N MET A 105 -15.98 -9.64 20.16
CA MET A 105 -16.23 -8.20 20.19
C MET A 105 -17.47 -7.82 19.39
N ARG A 106 -18.12 -6.76 19.81
CA ARG A 106 -19.14 -6.08 18.99
C ARG A 106 -18.48 -5.52 17.72
N PHE A 107 -19.29 -5.38 16.69
CA PHE A 107 -18.86 -4.87 15.38
C PHE A 107 -18.13 -3.52 15.48
N ASP A 108 -18.68 -2.58 16.25
CA ASP A 108 -18.14 -1.24 16.42
C ASP A 108 -16.74 -1.26 17.04
N VAL A 109 -16.53 -2.09 18.07
CA VAL A 109 -15.24 -2.25 18.74
C VAL A 109 -14.22 -2.92 17.81
N SER A 110 -14.62 -4.02 17.17
CA SER A 110 -13.76 -4.73 16.20
C SER A 110 -13.35 -3.83 15.05
N ARG A 111 -14.30 -3.06 14.51
CA ARG A 111 -14.01 -2.08 13.45
C ARG A 111 -13.04 -1.00 13.93
N ALA A 112 -13.26 -0.43 15.12
CA ALA A 112 -12.39 0.62 15.66
C ALA A 112 -10.94 0.15 15.83
N GLN A 113 -10.73 -1.08 16.32
CA GLN A 113 -9.39 -1.68 16.42
C GLN A 113 -8.76 -1.90 15.04
N GLY A 114 -9.54 -2.36 14.06
CA GLY A 114 -9.07 -2.49 12.68
C GLY A 114 -8.63 -1.15 12.08
N VAL A 115 -9.41 -0.08 12.28
CA VAL A 115 -9.07 1.28 11.84
C VAL A 115 -7.78 1.76 12.49
N GLN A 116 -7.65 1.63 13.81
CA GLN A 116 -6.45 2.04 14.52
C GLN A 116 -5.21 1.30 14.03
N ASN A 117 -5.31 -0.01 13.81
CA ASN A 117 -4.17 -0.79 13.31
C ASN A 117 -3.81 -0.43 11.88
N LEU A 118 -4.80 -0.19 11.01
CA LEU A 118 -4.58 0.25 9.63
C LEU A 118 -3.93 1.64 9.59
N ASP A 119 -4.43 2.61 10.37
CA ASP A 119 -3.85 3.96 10.47
C ASP A 119 -2.39 3.90 10.93
N ASN A 120 -2.09 3.08 11.95
CA ASN A 120 -0.71 2.87 12.40
C ASN A 120 0.18 2.33 11.27
N CYS A 121 -0.28 1.34 10.49
CA CYS A 121 0.46 0.81 9.36
C CYS A 121 0.74 1.89 8.31
N LEU A 122 -0.26 2.69 7.96
CA LEU A 122 -0.16 3.75 6.95
C LEU A 122 0.76 4.90 7.39
N ARG A 123 0.80 5.20 8.69
CA ARG A 123 1.65 6.27 9.26
C ARG A 123 3.06 5.83 9.62
N GLY A 124 3.45 4.60 9.27
CA GLY A 124 4.77 4.08 9.64
C GLY A 124 4.95 3.83 11.13
N ASN A 125 3.87 3.82 11.90
CA ASN A 125 3.87 3.44 13.30
C ASN A 125 3.89 1.91 13.44
N VAL A 126 4.13 1.43 14.66
CA VAL A 126 4.05 -0.01 14.96
C VAL A 126 2.63 -0.50 14.77
N CYS A 127 2.43 -1.46 13.88
CA CYS A 127 1.15 -2.10 13.61
C CYS A 127 1.28 -3.64 13.59
N THR A 128 0.17 -4.32 13.80
CA THR A 128 0.11 -5.79 13.73
C THR A 128 -0.16 -6.21 12.29
N ARG A 129 0.76 -6.97 11.73
CA ARG A 129 0.73 -7.39 10.34
C ARG A 129 1.40 -8.75 10.13
N THR A 130 1.09 -9.37 9.00
CA THR A 130 1.72 -10.60 8.53
C THR A 130 2.45 -10.29 7.22
N LEU A 131 3.76 -10.53 7.20
CA LEU A 131 4.61 -10.33 6.02
C LEU A 131 4.79 -11.63 5.25
N GLN A 132 5.12 -11.51 3.97
CA GLN A 132 5.56 -12.67 3.18
C GLN A 132 6.94 -13.18 3.63
N PRO A 133 7.17 -14.51 3.56
CA PRO A 133 6.20 -15.56 3.30
C PRO A 133 5.22 -15.68 4.47
N PHE A 134 3.91 -15.89 4.19
CA PHE A 134 2.86 -16.01 5.23
C PHE A 134 2.94 -17.34 5.97
N THR A 135 4.01 -17.55 6.72
CA THR A 135 4.23 -18.77 7.52
C THR A 135 3.47 -18.71 8.85
N ASN A 136 3.27 -19.87 9.47
CA ASN A 136 2.70 -19.91 10.81
C ASN A 136 3.57 -19.09 11.78
N GLY A 137 2.93 -18.21 12.56
CA GLY A 137 3.64 -17.29 13.45
C GLY A 137 4.27 -16.09 12.74
N SER A 138 3.98 -15.87 11.44
CA SER A 138 4.47 -14.68 10.71
C SER A 138 3.74 -13.38 11.08
N THR A 139 2.61 -13.47 11.76
CA THR A 139 1.94 -12.30 12.30
C THR A 139 2.72 -11.75 13.49
N GLY A 140 3.03 -10.47 13.41
CA GLY A 140 3.80 -9.78 14.42
C GLY A 140 3.63 -8.26 14.32
N GLN A 141 4.31 -7.56 15.20
CA GLN A 141 4.33 -6.10 15.21
C GLN A 141 5.53 -5.55 14.46
N GLY A 142 5.36 -4.39 13.82
CA GLY A 142 6.44 -3.67 13.15
C GLY A 142 5.90 -2.53 12.29
N THR A 143 6.82 -1.79 11.67
CA THR A 143 6.52 -0.61 10.88
C THR A 143 6.55 -0.90 9.38
N LEU A 144 5.92 -0.04 8.59
CA LEU A 144 6.04 0.05 7.13
C LEU A 144 6.65 1.42 6.78
N SER A 145 7.45 1.46 5.73
CA SER A 145 8.19 2.68 5.31
C SER A 145 7.96 3.04 3.84
N ASP A 146 6.95 2.46 3.21
CA ASP A 146 6.60 2.78 1.83
C ASP A 146 5.86 4.12 1.74
N SER A 147 5.91 4.74 0.57
CA SER A 147 5.24 6.01 0.29
C SER A 147 4.01 5.88 -0.60
N VAL A 148 3.71 4.67 -1.07
CA VAL A 148 2.52 4.36 -1.87
C VAL A 148 1.86 3.12 -1.30
N PHE A 149 0.60 3.27 -0.91
CA PHE A 149 -0.21 2.18 -0.36
C PHE A 149 -1.45 1.92 -1.21
N THR A 150 -1.81 0.66 -1.31
CA THR A 150 -3.11 0.21 -1.84
C THR A 150 -3.79 -0.64 -0.78
N VAL A 151 -4.87 -0.14 -0.20
CA VAL A 151 -5.65 -0.82 0.83
C VAL A 151 -6.77 -1.61 0.18
N PHE A 152 -6.77 -2.93 0.36
CA PHE A 152 -7.88 -3.81 -0.02
C PHE A 152 -8.68 -4.20 1.21
N GLY A 153 -9.98 -3.89 1.21
CA GLY A 153 -10.94 -4.30 2.23
C GLY A 153 -12.10 -5.09 1.65
N TYR A 154 -12.54 -6.13 2.36
CA TYR A 154 -13.70 -6.94 2.02
C TYR A 154 -14.68 -7.02 3.19
N SER A 155 -15.96 -6.74 2.95
CA SER A 155 -17.03 -6.82 3.96
C SER A 155 -16.71 -5.93 5.19
N GLN A 156 -16.48 -6.47 6.37
CA GLN A 156 -16.16 -5.71 7.58
C GLN A 156 -14.93 -4.81 7.39
N SER A 157 -13.86 -5.30 6.79
CA SER A 157 -12.70 -4.47 6.54
C SER A 157 -12.89 -3.41 5.45
N SER A 158 -13.91 -3.53 4.60
CA SER A 158 -14.32 -2.39 3.77
C SER A 158 -14.92 -1.25 4.60
N ALA A 159 -15.60 -1.55 5.71
CA ALA A 159 -16.05 -0.52 6.64
C ALA A 159 -14.86 0.12 7.38
N VAL A 160 -13.86 -0.68 7.75
CA VAL A 160 -12.57 -0.18 8.29
C VAL A 160 -11.91 0.77 7.29
N ALA A 161 -11.72 0.32 6.04
CA ALA A 161 -11.10 1.11 4.98
C ALA A 161 -11.87 2.41 4.66
N SER A 162 -13.21 2.37 4.70
CA SER A 162 -14.06 3.55 4.52
C SER A 162 -13.88 4.58 5.64
N THR A 163 -13.79 4.10 6.88
CA THR A 163 -13.57 4.96 8.04
C THR A 163 -12.18 5.58 7.96
N GLU A 164 -11.16 4.78 7.65
CA GLU A 164 -9.80 5.29 7.50
C GLU A 164 -9.69 6.29 6.35
N LYS A 165 -10.32 6.04 5.22
CA LYS A 165 -10.38 7.01 4.13
C LYS A 165 -10.97 8.35 4.57
N ALA A 166 -12.00 8.34 5.42
CA ALA A 166 -12.57 9.57 5.98
C ALA A 166 -11.61 10.26 6.97
N ASN A 167 -10.90 9.50 7.80
CA ASN A 167 -9.87 10.01 8.70
C ASN A 167 -8.75 10.71 7.95
N LEU A 168 -8.30 10.14 6.84
CA LEU A 168 -7.24 10.71 6.00
C LEU A 168 -7.65 12.03 5.31
N ILE A 169 -8.93 12.33 5.17
CA ILE A 169 -9.40 13.63 4.70
C ILE A 169 -9.18 14.72 5.76
N THR A 170 -9.38 14.39 7.03
CA THR A 170 -9.23 15.33 8.14
C THR A 170 -7.81 15.38 8.71
N ASN A 171 -7.08 14.31 8.58
CA ASN A 171 -5.69 14.17 9.04
C ASN A 171 -4.84 13.50 7.94
N PRO A 172 -4.50 14.25 6.87
CA PRO A 172 -3.87 13.70 5.67
C PRO A 172 -2.46 13.16 5.94
N LEU A 173 -2.06 12.21 5.12
CA LEU A 173 -0.69 11.72 5.00
C LEU A 173 0.02 12.44 3.84
N ALA A 174 1.36 12.46 3.89
CA ALA A 174 2.18 12.85 2.74
C ALA A 174 2.19 11.76 1.66
N ASP A 175 1.89 10.53 2.05
CA ASP A 175 1.93 9.34 1.21
C ASP A 175 0.66 9.19 0.37
N VAL A 176 0.77 8.47 -0.74
CA VAL A 176 -0.35 8.15 -1.61
C VAL A 176 -1.07 6.91 -1.11
N VAL A 177 -2.35 7.04 -0.77
CA VAL A 177 -3.17 5.92 -0.30
C VAL A 177 -4.36 5.70 -1.24
N ASN A 178 -4.38 4.54 -1.88
CA ASN A 178 -5.47 4.09 -2.74
C ASN A 178 -6.34 3.05 -2.02
N PHE A 179 -7.61 2.97 -2.38
CA PHE A 179 -8.55 2.06 -1.74
C PHE A 179 -9.31 1.22 -2.77
N VAL A 180 -9.30 -0.09 -2.57
CA VAL A 180 -10.13 -1.07 -3.28
C VAL A 180 -11.06 -1.71 -2.26
N MET A 181 -12.34 -1.36 -2.30
CA MET A 181 -13.33 -1.77 -1.29
C MET A 181 -14.40 -2.64 -1.92
N LEU A 182 -14.55 -3.85 -1.40
CA LEU A 182 -15.51 -4.82 -1.88
C LEU A 182 -16.57 -5.11 -0.82
N ALA A 183 -17.85 -5.19 -1.23
CA ALA A 183 -18.99 -5.45 -0.34
C ALA A 183 -19.01 -4.52 0.88
N ASN A 184 -18.80 -3.22 0.67
CA ASN A 184 -18.72 -2.24 1.73
C ASN A 184 -20.10 -2.02 2.38
N PRO A 185 -20.27 -2.37 3.67
CA PRO A 185 -21.55 -2.20 4.35
C PRO A 185 -21.94 -0.73 4.59
N ASN A 186 -20.98 0.19 4.56
CA ASN A 186 -21.19 1.64 4.70
C ASN A 186 -21.45 2.36 3.36
N ARG A 187 -21.48 1.63 2.24
CA ARG A 187 -21.67 2.25 0.93
C ARG A 187 -23.00 3.02 0.89
N PRO A 188 -23.01 4.34 0.57
CA PRO A 188 -24.24 5.09 0.37
C PRO A 188 -25.14 4.40 -0.67
N ASN A 189 -26.45 4.37 -0.41
CA ASN A 189 -27.47 3.79 -1.29
C ASN A 189 -27.34 2.29 -1.61
N GLY A 190 -26.47 1.54 -0.90
CA GLY A 190 -26.31 0.10 -1.17
C GLY A 190 -25.81 -0.72 0.00
N GLY A 191 -25.09 -0.11 0.93
CA GLY A 191 -24.57 -0.79 2.11
C GLY A 191 -25.64 -1.06 3.15
N ILE A 192 -25.59 -2.24 3.78
CA ILE A 192 -26.58 -2.63 4.78
C ILE A 192 -26.60 -1.66 5.98
N LEU A 193 -25.44 -1.21 6.44
CA LEU A 193 -25.34 -0.29 7.57
C LEU A 193 -25.82 1.12 7.21
N ALA A 194 -25.67 1.54 5.95
CA ALA A 194 -26.18 2.83 5.50
C ALA A 194 -27.71 2.90 5.51
N ARG A 195 -28.39 1.75 5.42
CA ARG A 195 -29.87 1.68 5.48
C ARG A 195 -30.40 1.81 6.91
N PHE A 196 -29.56 1.55 7.89
CA PHE A 196 -29.89 1.64 9.32
C PHE A 196 -29.24 2.86 10.00
N ALA A 197 -28.65 3.76 9.21
CA ALA A 197 -28.11 5.02 9.72
C ALA A 197 -29.26 5.82 10.39
N GLY A 198 -29.13 6.06 11.68
CA GLY A 198 -30.15 6.70 12.52
C GLY A 198 -30.93 5.74 13.45
N LEU A 199 -30.62 4.43 13.39
CA LEU A 199 -31.12 3.43 14.35
C LEU A 199 -30.06 3.00 15.39
N SER A 200 -28.89 3.63 15.35
CA SER A 200 -27.77 3.38 16.28
C SER A 200 -27.62 4.52 17.27
#